data_bb0461001f514782f3483fb308fb67c9
#
_entry.id   bb0461001f514782f3483fb308fb67c9
#
_cell.length_a   1.000
_cell.length_b   1.000
_cell.length_c   1.000
_cell.angle_alpha   90.00
_cell.angle_beta   90.00
_cell.angle_gamma   90.00
#
_symmetry.space_group_name_H-M   'P 1'
#
loop_
_entity.id
_entity.type
_entity.pdbx_description
1 polymer ?
#
loop_
_entity_poly.entity_id
_entity_poly.type
_entity_poly.pdbx_seq_one_letter_code
_entity_poly.pdbx_strand_id
1 'polypeptide(L)'
;MQLTAQAEADVAEILEWSAGQFGEAKARHYAETLTSAIEALSEGPGVPGAKARDEIGAGLLTLHVARKGRRGWHFLLFRVGREAGRQVIDVLRVLHDAMDLARHVDHDDA
;
A
#
# COMPACT_ATOMS: atom_id res chain seq x y z
N MET A 1 -12.24 -4.94 2.49
CA MET A 1 -10.88 -4.61 1.98
C MET A 1 -10.09 -5.88 1.80
N GLN A 2 -9.32 -5.97 0.73
CA GLN A 2 -8.55 -7.15 0.40
C GLN A 2 -7.15 -6.75 -0.03
N LEU A 3 -6.16 -7.61 0.24
CA LEU A 3 -4.83 -7.49 -0.34
C LEU A 3 -4.67 -8.53 -1.43
N THR A 4 -4.14 -8.11 -2.57
CA THR A 4 -3.80 -9.07 -3.62
C THR A 4 -2.63 -9.93 -3.17
N ALA A 5 -2.44 -11.07 -3.83
CA ALA A 5 -1.27 -11.92 -3.55
C ALA A 5 0.03 -11.13 -3.73
N GLN A 6 0.08 -10.25 -4.72
CA GLN A 6 1.27 -9.43 -4.95
C GLN A 6 1.50 -8.45 -3.81
N ALA A 7 0.44 -7.83 -3.28
CA ALA A 7 0.57 -6.93 -2.14
C ALA A 7 1.07 -7.68 -0.90
N GLU A 8 0.56 -8.89 -0.68
CA GLU A 8 1.03 -9.72 0.43
C GLU A 8 2.50 -10.08 0.28
N ALA A 9 2.92 -10.41 -0.94
CA ALA A 9 4.32 -10.70 -1.21
C ALA A 9 5.19 -9.46 -0.98
N ASP A 10 4.71 -8.28 -1.38
CA ASP A 10 5.43 -7.03 -1.15
C ASP A 10 5.67 -6.82 0.35
N VAL A 11 4.63 -7.01 1.16
CA VAL A 11 4.76 -6.85 2.62
C VAL A 11 5.79 -7.83 3.18
N ALA A 12 5.72 -9.08 2.77
CA ALA A 12 6.67 -10.08 3.24
C ALA A 12 8.11 -9.72 2.89
N GLU A 13 8.35 -9.27 1.67
CA GLU A 13 9.70 -8.85 1.25
C GLU A 13 10.19 -7.64 2.00
N ILE A 14 9.32 -6.64 2.21
CA ILE A 14 9.66 -5.44 2.95
C ILE A 14 10.10 -5.80 4.37
N LEU A 15 9.34 -6.66 5.04
CA LEU A 15 9.63 -7.01 6.42
C LEU A 15 10.86 -7.90 6.53
N GLU A 16 11.07 -8.80 5.60
CA GLU A 16 12.27 -9.62 5.56
C GLU A 16 13.51 -8.77 5.37
N TRP A 17 13.45 -7.83 4.41
CA TRP A 17 14.55 -6.90 4.18
C TRP A 17 14.82 -6.04 5.42
N SER A 18 13.77 -5.53 6.05
CA SER A 18 13.89 -4.68 7.22
C SER A 18 14.53 -5.43 8.39
N ALA A 19 14.14 -6.68 8.60
CA ALA A 19 14.73 -7.50 9.65
C ALA A 19 16.21 -7.75 9.40
N GLY A 20 16.60 -7.97 8.15
CA GLY A 20 17.98 -8.18 7.79
C GLY A 20 18.86 -6.95 7.97
N GLN A 21 18.30 -5.76 7.73
CA GLN A 21 19.05 -4.50 7.81
C GLN A 21 19.04 -3.89 9.21
N PHE A 22 17.94 -3.98 9.92
CA PHE A 22 17.74 -3.23 11.16
C PHE A 22 17.35 -4.09 12.36
N GLY A 23 17.17 -5.39 12.17
CA GLY A 23 16.80 -6.32 13.22
C GLY A 23 15.30 -6.52 13.33
N GLU A 24 14.92 -7.58 14.03
CA GLU A 24 13.53 -7.99 14.14
C GLU A 24 12.63 -7.00 14.86
N ALA A 25 13.16 -6.31 15.87
CA ALA A 25 12.36 -5.34 16.61
C ALA A 25 11.90 -4.20 15.72
N LYS A 26 12.80 -3.69 14.86
CA LYS A 26 12.44 -2.62 13.93
C LYS A 26 11.53 -3.11 12.82
N ALA A 27 11.75 -4.33 12.35
CA ALA A 27 10.85 -4.93 11.36
C ALA A 27 9.45 -5.08 11.92
N ARG A 28 9.33 -5.52 13.17
CA ARG A 28 8.03 -5.66 13.83
C ARG A 28 7.33 -4.31 13.96
N HIS A 29 8.09 -3.28 14.33
CA HIS A 29 7.54 -1.93 14.43
C HIS A 29 7.05 -1.46 13.05
N TYR A 30 7.81 -1.75 12.00
CA TYR A 30 7.39 -1.36 10.65
C TYR A 30 6.18 -2.16 10.18
N ALA A 31 6.06 -3.41 10.60
CA ALA A 31 4.85 -4.19 10.32
C ALA A 31 3.62 -3.50 10.92
N GLU A 32 3.74 -2.94 12.12
CA GLU A 32 2.66 -2.18 12.72
C GLU A 32 2.33 -0.94 11.92
N THR A 33 3.34 -0.27 11.39
CA THR A 33 3.14 0.91 10.55
C THR A 33 2.36 0.55 9.28
N LEU A 34 2.76 -0.53 8.61
CA LEU A 34 2.06 -1.00 7.42
C LEU A 34 0.62 -1.40 7.75
N THR A 35 0.44 -2.16 8.82
CA THR A 35 -0.88 -2.60 9.25
C THR A 35 -1.79 -1.43 9.58
N SER A 36 -1.26 -0.42 10.27
CA SER A 36 -2.03 0.77 10.62
C SER A 36 -2.56 1.49 9.38
N ALA A 37 -1.72 1.61 8.34
CA ALA A 37 -2.16 2.24 7.10
C ALA A 37 -3.21 1.40 6.38
N ILE A 38 -3.01 0.08 6.35
CA ILE A 38 -3.97 -0.84 5.74
C ILE A 38 -5.32 -0.76 6.46
N GLU A 39 -5.29 -0.76 7.79
CA GLU A 39 -6.51 -0.66 8.57
C GLU A 39 -7.25 0.66 8.33
N ALA A 40 -6.51 1.74 8.10
CA ALA A 40 -7.12 3.02 7.80
C ALA A 40 -7.97 2.95 6.53
N LEU A 41 -7.54 2.16 5.55
CA LEU A 41 -8.30 1.99 4.31
C LEU A 41 -9.62 1.26 4.54
N SER A 42 -9.73 0.47 5.61
CA SER A 42 -10.97 -0.25 5.88
C SER A 42 -12.12 0.70 6.20
N GLU A 43 -11.82 1.96 6.53
CA GLU A 43 -12.83 2.97 6.79
C GLU A 43 -13.30 3.66 5.51
N GLY A 44 -12.69 3.33 4.38
CA GLY A 44 -13.10 3.83 3.09
C GLY A 44 -12.00 4.59 2.36
N PRO A 45 -12.20 4.89 1.07
CA PRO A 45 -11.16 5.52 0.23
C PRO A 45 -10.99 7.01 0.52
N GLY A 46 -11.86 7.60 1.32
CA GLY A 46 -11.76 9.01 1.69
C GLY A 46 -10.83 9.28 2.86
N VAL A 47 -10.03 8.30 3.27
CA VAL A 47 -9.11 8.46 4.38
C VAL A 47 -8.13 9.62 4.09
N PRO A 48 -7.83 10.46 5.10
CA PRO A 48 -6.90 11.58 4.89
C PRO A 48 -5.54 11.11 4.40
N GLY A 49 -5.05 11.75 3.36
CA GLY A 49 -3.77 11.40 2.74
C GLY A 49 -3.90 10.55 1.49
N ALA A 50 -5.07 9.97 1.23
CA ALA A 50 -5.30 9.23 0.00
C ALA A 50 -5.30 10.19 -1.18
N LYS A 51 -4.61 9.81 -2.26
CA LYS A 51 -4.48 10.65 -3.45
C LYS A 51 -4.82 9.85 -4.70
N ALA A 52 -5.59 10.47 -5.58
CA ALA A 52 -5.83 9.89 -6.90
C ALA A 52 -4.54 9.93 -7.72
N ARG A 53 -4.29 8.87 -8.45
CA ARG A 53 -3.06 8.71 -9.24
C ARG A 53 -3.41 8.33 -10.68
N ASP A 54 -4.16 9.21 -11.33
CA ASP A 54 -4.57 8.94 -12.70
C ASP A 54 -3.38 8.86 -13.66
N GLU A 55 -2.27 9.50 -13.31
CA GLU A 55 -1.05 9.42 -14.11
C GLU A 55 -0.45 8.02 -14.09
N ILE A 56 -0.77 7.22 -13.07
CA ILE A 56 -0.32 5.82 -13.00
C ILE A 56 -1.33 4.94 -13.71
N GLY A 57 -2.60 5.14 -13.44
CA GLY A 57 -3.69 4.40 -14.06
C GLY A 57 -5.02 4.92 -13.58
N ALA A 58 -6.02 4.87 -14.44
CA ALA A 58 -7.35 5.37 -14.10
C ALA A 58 -7.92 4.62 -12.91
N GLY A 59 -8.43 5.36 -11.95
CA GLY A 59 -9.04 4.79 -10.75
C GLY A 59 -8.07 4.31 -9.70
N LEU A 60 -6.76 4.49 -9.90
CA LEU A 60 -5.77 4.11 -8.90
C LEU A 60 -5.57 5.23 -7.89
N LEU A 61 -5.35 4.83 -6.64
CA LEU A 61 -5.09 5.75 -5.53
C LEU A 61 -3.90 5.25 -4.73
N THR A 62 -3.27 6.17 -3.99
CA THR A 62 -2.19 5.79 -3.08
C THR A 62 -2.43 6.38 -1.70
N LEU A 63 -1.91 5.68 -0.70
CA LEU A 63 -1.86 6.17 0.67
C LEU A 63 -0.46 5.89 1.20
N HIS A 64 0.26 6.94 1.58
CA HIS A 64 1.56 6.77 2.18
C HIS A 64 1.42 6.23 3.60
N VAL A 65 2.29 5.32 3.99
CA VAL A 65 2.20 4.69 5.31
C VAL A 65 2.68 5.59 6.45
N ALA A 66 3.44 6.65 6.13
CA ALA A 66 3.88 7.63 7.12
C ALA A 66 2.71 8.53 7.49
N ARG A 67 1.98 8.13 8.51
CA ARG A 67 0.77 8.78 8.97
C ARG A 67 0.76 8.82 10.49
N LYS A 68 0.10 9.84 11.05
CA LYS A 68 -0.13 9.94 12.49
C LYS A 68 1.15 9.77 13.31
N GLY A 69 2.21 10.43 12.88
CA GLY A 69 3.48 10.41 13.57
C GLY A 69 4.37 9.21 13.31
N ARG A 70 3.90 8.25 12.50
CA ARG A 70 4.71 7.10 12.12
C ARG A 70 5.62 7.43 10.95
N ARG A 71 6.79 6.85 10.95
CA ARG A 71 7.74 6.98 9.83
C ARG A 71 7.58 5.80 8.88
N GLY A 72 7.72 6.07 7.61
CA GLY A 72 7.66 5.03 6.61
C GLY A 72 8.10 5.50 5.25
N TRP A 73 8.36 4.56 4.37
CA TRP A 73 8.94 4.80 3.05
C TRP A 73 8.17 4.08 1.96
N HIS A 74 6.92 3.76 2.19
CA HIS A 74 6.12 2.98 1.24
C HIS A 74 4.77 3.61 1.01
N PHE A 75 4.20 3.33 -0.17
CA PHE A 75 2.82 3.64 -0.50
C PHE A 75 2.03 2.36 -0.60
N LEU A 76 0.77 2.43 -0.17
CA LEU A 76 -0.22 1.44 -0.52
C LEU A 76 -0.85 1.91 -1.84
N LEU A 77 -0.78 1.09 -2.88
CA LEU A 77 -1.45 1.34 -4.14
C LEU A 77 -2.76 0.55 -4.12
N PHE A 78 -3.88 1.23 -4.28
CA PHE A 78 -5.17 0.58 -4.15
C PHE A 78 -6.16 1.13 -5.16
N ARG A 79 -7.25 0.41 -5.31
CA ARG A 79 -8.39 0.87 -6.10
C ARG A 79 -9.68 0.51 -5.38
N VAL A 80 -10.77 1.17 -5.78
CA VAL A 80 -12.09 0.91 -5.26
C VAL A 80 -12.86 0.10 -6.28
N GLY A 81 -13.42 -1.02 -5.87
CA GLY A 81 -14.25 -1.85 -6.71
C GLY A 81 -15.59 -2.09 -6.06
N ARG A 82 -16.39 -2.96 -6.64
CA ARG A 82 -17.66 -3.38 -6.06
C ARG A 82 -17.80 -4.89 -6.13
N GLU A 83 -18.29 -5.45 -5.04
CA GLU A 83 -18.61 -6.87 -4.97
C GLU A 83 -19.97 -7.00 -4.31
N ALA A 84 -20.88 -7.68 -4.96
CA ALA A 84 -22.25 -7.90 -4.44
C ALA A 84 -22.90 -6.58 -4.01
N GLY A 85 -22.69 -5.51 -4.77
CA GLY A 85 -23.27 -4.20 -4.48
C GLY A 85 -22.55 -3.40 -3.41
N ARG A 86 -21.50 -3.96 -2.82
CA ARG A 86 -20.72 -3.28 -1.76
C ARG A 86 -19.42 -2.73 -2.31
N GLN A 87 -19.02 -1.59 -1.77
CA GLN A 87 -17.73 -1.01 -2.09
C GLN A 87 -16.63 -1.87 -1.46
N VAL A 88 -15.64 -2.23 -2.26
CA VAL A 88 -14.49 -3.01 -1.81
C VAL A 88 -13.23 -2.28 -2.19
N ILE A 89 -12.28 -2.24 -1.28
CA ILE A 89 -10.96 -1.67 -1.55
C ILE A 89 -9.98 -2.82 -1.76
N ASP A 90 -9.30 -2.80 -2.91
CA ASP A 90 -8.26 -3.77 -3.22
C ASP A 90 -6.90 -3.10 -3.11
N VAL A 91 -6.08 -3.55 -2.19
CA VAL A 91 -4.68 -3.11 -2.11
C VAL A 91 -3.89 -3.96 -3.10
N LEU A 92 -3.42 -3.30 -4.16
CA LEU A 92 -2.79 -3.98 -5.29
C LEU A 92 -1.30 -4.21 -5.07
N ARG A 93 -0.62 -3.23 -4.53
CA ARG A 93 0.83 -3.26 -4.29
C ARG A 93 1.19 -2.45 -3.07
N VAL A 94 2.35 -2.75 -2.50
CA VAL A 94 3.00 -1.90 -1.50
C VAL A 94 4.38 -1.56 -2.07
N LEU A 95 4.59 -0.31 -2.43
CA LEU A 95 5.75 0.12 -3.21
C LEU A 95 6.56 1.17 -2.47
N HIS A 96 7.88 1.12 -2.63
CA HIS A 96 8.78 2.10 -2.02
C HIS A 96 8.54 3.47 -2.65
N ASP A 97 8.53 4.52 -1.83
CA ASP A 97 8.21 5.87 -2.29
C ASP A 97 9.28 6.48 -3.21
N ALA A 98 10.48 5.92 -3.21
CA ALA A 98 11.53 6.34 -4.13
C ALA A 98 11.40 5.72 -5.52
N MET A 99 10.50 4.77 -5.70
CA MET A 99 10.26 4.17 -7.02
C MET A 99 9.51 5.13 -7.91
N ASP A 100 9.77 5.02 -9.20
CA ASP A 100 8.91 5.63 -10.20
C ASP A 100 7.67 4.74 -10.32
N LEU A 101 6.58 5.14 -9.69
CA LEU A 101 5.38 4.32 -9.63
C LEU A 101 4.83 4.01 -11.01
N ALA A 102 4.93 4.96 -11.94
CA ALA A 102 4.43 4.74 -13.29
C ALA A 102 5.18 3.63 -14.02
N ARG A 103 6.43 3.37 -13.63
CA ARG A 103 7.22 2.30 -14.25
C ARG A 103 7.01 0.95 -13.57
N HIS A 104 6.54 0.94 -12.32
CA HIS A 104 6.38 -0.28 -11.54
C HIS A 104 4.94 -0.76 -11.45
N VAL A 105 3.99 0.09 -11.79
CA VAL A 105 2.63 -0.35 -11.97
C VAL A 105 2.57 -0.93 -13.37
N ASP A 106 1.90 -2.03 -13.48
CA ASP A 106 1.88 -2.81 -14.68
C ASP A 106 1.51 -2.03 -15.93
N HIS A 107 2.48 -1.90 -16.82
CA HIS A 107 2.27 -1.38 -18.15
C HIS A 107 2.26 -2.49 -19.18
N ASP A 108 2.39 -3.73 -18.72
CA ASP A 108 2.47 -4.88 -19.61
C ASP A 108 1.13 -5.14 -20.26
N ASP A 109 0.08 -4.73 -19.61
CA ASP A 109 -1.25 -4.84 -20.13
C ASP A 109 -1.55 -3.76 -21.15
N ALA A 110 -0.65 -2.83 -21.31
CA ALA A 110 -0.83 -1.74 -22.24
C ALA A 110 -0.69 -2.21 -23.69
#